data_07d04c6855d94685ec5e99aedaf247d2
#
_entry.id   07d04c6855d94685ec5e99aedaf247d2
#
_cell.length_a   1.000
_cell.length_b   1.000
_cell.length_c   1.000
_cell.angle_alpha   90.00
_cell.angle_beta   90.00
_cell.angle_gamma   90.00
#
_symmetry.space_group_name_H-M   'P 1'
#
loop_
_entity.id
_entity.type
_entity.pdbx_description
1 polymer ?
#
loop_
_entity_poly.entity_id
_entity_poly.type
_entity_poly.pdbx_seq_one_letter_code
_entity_poly.pdbx_strand_id
1 'polypeptide(L)'
;MNSQKQPGRPGIPTLTALLTALGILGCLQPATAQQAAAPATALSGYGELHFNKVEFQGGTLDLHRFVLLVTHEFNARLRFVSEVEIEHAVVEGLEEEGELEIEQAYLDFLITRAFNVRAGMLLVPMGIINERHEPPVFHGVERPLVDTVIIPTTWFDVGAGIHGEVGRGWRYRAYVMAPLNAAEFNAEEGLREGQQHGSEANVGRVALTGRLEYVGHRGLTLGAGFWSGKSGFEFRPRFDVPVTVVEADGRYTRGRVELRGQFAQVSIDNAGLVNDTMTLRTGVNPNIAQSLRGAYGEAAYRVISGARIGDVALFTRYENVNTQRRMPEGFLPLEAFDRDQWVIGATYWPDPDVAVKMDYIVARNKSQVVPAPNSFNIGLGWWF
;
A
#
# COMPACT_ATOMS: atom_id res chain seq x y z
N MET A 1 -48.91 -32.69 -54.13
CA MET A 1 -49.63 -32.73 -52.86
C MET A 1 -48.64 -33.17 -51.77
N ASN A 2 -48.26 -32.34 -50.94
CA ASN A 2 -47.75 -32.35 -49.59
C ASN A 2 -46.74 -31.24 -49.39
N SER A 3 -47.29 -30.20 -48.80
CA SER A 3 -46.59 -29.03 -48.30
C SER A 3 -45.86 -29.39 -47.02
N GLN A 4 -44.53 -29.29 -46.93
CA GLN A 4 -43.82 -29.33 -45.71
C GLN A 4 -43.57 -27.90 -45.23
N LYS A 5 -44.09 -27.61 -44.05
CA LYS A 5 -43.85 -26.39 -43.24
C LYS A 5 -42.42 -26.45 -42.66
N GLN A 6 -41.63 -25.43 -42.91
CA GLN A 6 -40.41 -25.15 -42.19
C GLN A 6 -40.69 -24.56 -40.79
N PRO A 7 -39.93 -24.91 -39.74
CA PRO A 7 -40.11 -24.29 -38.42
C PRO A 7 -39.42 -22.92 -38.34
N GLY A 8 -40.14 -21.98 -37.72
CA GLY A 8 -39.72 -20.59 -37.55
C GLY A 8 -38.46 -20.44 -36.67
N ARG A 9 -37.59 -19.52 -37.09
CA ARG A 9 -36.46 -19.02 -36.30
C ARG A 9 -36.95 -18.20 -35.12
N PRO A 10 -36.36 -18.32 -33.91
CA PRO A 10 -36.66 -17.45 -32.79
C PRO A 10 -36.13 -16.04 -33.05
N GLY A 11 -37.00 -15.05 -32.92
CA GLY A 11 -36.68 -13.64 -33.09
C GLY A 11 -35.76 -13.14 -31.98
N ILE A 12 -34.70 -12.40 -32.40
CA ILE A 12 -33.84 -11.60 -31.56
C ILE A 12 -34.67 -10.45 -30.99
N PRO A 13 -34.68 -10.22 -29.67
CA PRO A 13 -35.38 -9.06 -29.10
C PRO A 13 -34.59 -7.79 -29.49
N THR A 14 -35.30 -6.89 -30.15
CA THR A 14 -34.81 -5.59 -30.58
C THR A 14 -34.36 -4.72 -29.40
N LEU A 15 -33.23 -4.11 -29.57
CA LEU A 15 -32.53 -3.13 -28.72
C LEU A 15 -33.30 -1.77 -28.64
N THR A 16 -34.57 -1.78 -28.20
CA THR A 16 -35.41 -0.58 -28.14
C THR A 16 -35.81 -0.17 -26.71
N ALA A 17 -35.24 -0.83 -25.69
CA ALA A 17 -35.60 -0.55 -24.28
C ALA A 17 -34.56 0.25 -23.50
N LEU A 18 -33.53 0.84 -24.16
CA LEU A 18 -32.44 1.57 -23.46
C LEU A 18 -32.38 3.08 -23.79
N LEU A 19 -33.43 3.64 -24.39
CA LEU A 19 -33.44 5.06 -24.82
C LEU A 19 -34.49 5.92 -24.13
N THR A 20 -35.13 5.46 -23.07
CA THR A 20 -36.19 6.22 -22.35
C THR A 20 -35.74 6.85 -21.03
N ALA A 21 -34.45 6.88 -20.72
CA ALA A 21 -33.89 7.49 -19.49
C ALA A 21 -33.16 8.82 -19.73
N LEU A 22 -33.23 9.42 -20.90
CA LEU A 22 -32.55 10.71 -21.23
C LEU A 22 -33.55 11.83 -21.52
N GLY A 23 -34.62 11.92 -20.78
CA GLY A 23 -35.68 12.92 -20.93
C GLY A 23 -35.85 13.87 -19.75
N ILE A 24 -34.73 14.35 -19.15
CA ILE A 24 -34.78 15.52 -18.23
C ILE A 24 -33.77 16.55 -18.74
N LEU A 25 -34.06 17.17 -19.87
CA LEU A 25 -33.49 18.48 -20.24
C LEU A 25 -34.43 19.55 -19.66
N GLY A 26 -34.27 19.85 -18.36
CA GLY A 26 -34.89 20.99 -17.71
C GLY A 26 -33.88 22.15 -17.70
N CYS A 27 -34.20 23.22 -18.40
CA CYS A 27 -33.71 24.61 -18.26
C CYS A 27 -32.29 24.79 -17.72
N LEU A 28 -31.28 24.68 -18.58
CA LEU A 28 -29.95 25.24 -18.33
C LEU A 28 -30.08 26.76 -18.49
N GLN A 29 -30.19 27.51 -17.37
CA GLN A 29 -29.81 28.91 -17.36
C GLN A 29 -28.31 28.99 -17.75
N PRO A 30 -27.89 29.97 -18.55
CA PRO A 30 -26.48 30.13 -18.83
C PRO A 30 -25.77 30.44 -17.51
N ALA A 31 -25.09 29.45 -16.95
CA ALA A 31 -24.12 29.69 -15.90
C ALA A 31 -23.11 30.70 -16.47
N THR A 32 -22.99 31.86 -15.83
CA THR A 32 -21.88 32.77 -16.07
C THR A 32 -20.60 31.91 -16.16
N ALA A 33 -19.93 31.98 -17.30
CA ALA A 33 -18.71 31.23 -17.54
C ALA A 33 -17.72 31.57 -16.42
N GLN A 34 -17.62 30.70 -15.44
CA GLN A 34 -16.58 30.75 -14.44
C GLN A 34 -15.32 30.52 -15.24
N GLN A 35 -14.47 31.55 -15.31
CA GLN A 35 -13.24 31.54 -16.08
C GLN A 35 -12.50 30.25 -15.65
N ALA A 36 -12.35 29.31 -16.57
CA ALA A 36 -11.67 28.06 -16.28
C ALA A 36 -10.29 28.40 -15.76
N ALA A 37 -9.96 27.94 -14.56
CA ALA A 37 -8.63 28.12 -14.02
C ALA A 37 -7.62 27.62 -15.06
N ALA A 38 -6.59 28.41 -15.34
CA ALA A 38 -5.54 28.00 -16.27
C ALA A 38 -4.93 26.67 -15.79
N PRO A 39 -4.56 25.75 -16.70
CA PRO A 39 -3.87 24.53 -16.32
C PRO A 39 -2.66 24.87 -15.45
N ALA A 40 -2.53 24.21 -14.31
CA ALA A 40 -1.46 24.47 -13.35
C ALA A 40 -0.69 23.18 -13.07
N THR A 41 0.63 23.25 -13.13
CA THR A 41 1.53 22.16 -12.74
C THR A 41 2.22 22.56 -11.45
N ALA A 42 2.24 21.66 -10.47
CA ALA A 42 3.02 21.76 -9.26
C ALA A 42 4.04 20.63 -9.21
N LEU A 43 5.23 20.95 -8.75
CA LEU A 43 6.31 20.03 -8.45
C LEU A 43 6.57 20.08 -6.95
N SER A 44 6.63 18.93 -6.33
CA SER A 44 7.02 18.72 -4.93
C SER A 44 7.80 17.41 -4.83
N GLY A 45 8.24 17.07 -3.65
CA GLY A 45 8.96 15.82 -3.46
C GLY A 45 9.42 15.64 -2.04
N TYR A 46 10.06 14.51 -1.79
CA TYR A 46 10.66 14.20 -0.51
C TYR A 46 11.92 13.34 -0.69
N GLY A 47 12.69 13.23 0.35
CA GLY A 47 13.80 12.33 0.37
C GLY A 47 14.18 11.96 1.80
N GLU A 48 14.96 10.89 1.93
CA GLU A 48 15.45 10.43 3.22
C GLU A 48 16.85 9.83 3.12
N LEU A 49 17.62 10.12 4.14
CA LEU A 49 18.95 9.57 4.38
C LEU A 49 18.91 8.74 5.65
N HIS A 50 19.37 7.49 5.59
CA HIS A 50 19.43 6.57 6.72
C HIS A 50 20.86 6.25 7.11
N PHE A 51 21.14 6.23 8.40
CA PHE A 51 22.27 5.55 8.99
C PHE A 51 21.75 4.40 9.85
N ASN A 52 22.12 3.18 9.50
CA ASN A 52 21.72 1.97 10.19
C ASN A 52 22.96 1.26 10.72
N LYS A 53 22.93 0.91 12.00
CA LYS A 53 23.94 0.05 12.63
C LYS A 53 23.29 -1.15 13.28
N VAL A 54 23.32 -2.26 12.57
CA VAL A 54 22.86 -3.56 13.05
C VAL A 54 23.95 -4.20 13.91
N GLU A 55 23.53 -4.83 14.99
CA GLU A 55 24.44 -5.56 15.91
C GLU A 55 25.22 -6.63 15.13
N PHE A 56 26.49 -6.76 15.41
CA PHE A 56 27.46 -7.64 14.71
C PHE A 56 27.77 -7.26 13.25
N GLN A 57 27.25 -6.16 12.74
CA GLN A 57 27.54 -5.66 11.38
C GLN A 57 28.18 -4.28 11.41
N GLY A 58 28.68 -3.82 10.26
CA GLY A 58 29.13 -2.43 10.07
C GLY A 58 27.98 -1.44 10.15
N GLY A 59 28.28 -0.16 10.21
CA GLY A 59 27.28 0.89 9.98
C GLY A 59 27.16 1.16 8.48
N THR A 60 25.93 1.35 7.98
CA THR A 60 25.63 1.76 6.61
C THR A 60 25.05 3.17 6.61
N LEU A 61 25.42 3.97 5.63
CA LEU A 61 24.83 5.28 5.37
C LEU A 61 24.28 5.25 3.94
N ASP A 62 23.00 5.51 3.80
CA ASP A 62 22.28 5.32 2.56
C ASP A 62 21.37 6.53 2.26
N LEU A 63 21.47 7.11 1.06
CA LEU A 63 20.40 7.96 0.52
C LEU A 63 19.27 7.02 0.08
N HIS A 64 18.44 6.68 1.06
CA HIS A 64 17.48 5.60 0.93
C HIS A 64 16.48 5.84 -0.21
N ARG A 65 15.98 7.09 -0.32
CA ARG A 65 15.14 7.45 -1.47
C ARG A 65 15.16 8.95 -1.77
N PHE A 66 14.91 9.25 -3.03
CA PHE A 66 14.58 10.58 -3.52
C PHE A 66 13.39 10.52 -4.45
N VAL A 67 12.33 11.25 -4.11
CA VAL A 67 11.03 11.15 -4.77
C VAL A 67 10.61 12.50 -5.33
N LEU A 68 10.09 12.49 -6.56
CA LEU A 68 9.49 13.64 -7.23
C LEU A 68 8.01 13.40 -7.45
N LEU A 69 7.19 14.32 -6.94
CA LEU A 69 5.75 14.35 -7.17
C LEU A 69 5.42 15.46 -8.19
N VAL A 70 4.71 15.09 -9.23
CA VAL A 70 4.18 16.02 -10.23
C VAL A 70 2.67 15.96 -10.19
N THR A 71 2.02 17.09 -9.97
CA THR A 71 0.58 17.23 -10.14
C THR A 71 0.28 18.21 -11.25
N HIS A 72 -0.73 17.91 -12.09
CA HIS A 72 -1.18 18.81 -13.14
C HIS A 72 -2.71 18.89 -13.16
N GLU A 73 -3.24 20.07 -12.94
CA GLU A 73 -4.66 20.36 -13.04
C GLU A 73 -4.99 20.75 -14.47
N PHE A 74 -5.55 19.83 -15.28
CA PHE A 74 -6.03 20.15 -16.64
C PHE A 74 -7.20 21.15 -16.59
N ASN A 75 -8.07 20.97 -15.61
CA ASN A 75 -9.20 21.81 -15.29
C ASN A 75 -9.75 21.46 -13.89
N ALA A 76 -10.82 22.12 -13.45
CA ALA A 76 -11.42 21.92 -12.12
C ALA A 76 -11.93 20.48 -11.86
N ARG A 77 -11.98 19.61 -12.87
CA ARG A 77 -12.52 18.24 -12.78
C ARG A 77 -11.55 17.15 -13.22
N LEU A 78 -10.42 17.49 -13.77
CA LEU A 78 -9.44 16.53 -14.25
C LEU A 78 -8.05 16.90 -13.78
N ARG A 79 -7.44 16.01 -13.04
CA ARG A 79 -6.09 16.13 -12.49
C ARG A 79 -5.27 14.90 -12.84
N PHE A 80 -4.01 15.14 -13.15
CA PHE A 80 -2.96 14.12 -13.21
C PHE A 80 -2.11 14.20 -11.94
N VAL A 81 -1.72 13.04 -11.43
CA VAL A 81 -0.77 12.90 -10.32
C VAL A 81 0.25 11.85 -10.70
N SER A 82 1.52 12.14 -10.48
CA SER A 82 2.58 11.11 -10.57
C SER A 82 3.59 11.25 -9.45
N GLU A 83 4.20 10.13 -9.13
CA GLU A 83 5.26 9.97 -8.14
C GLU A 83 6.33 9.08 -8.74
N VAL A 84 7.56 9.60 -8.80
CA VAL A 84 8.72 8.91 -9.34
C VAL A 84 9.76 8.82 -8.24
N GLU A 85 10.15 7.60 -7.89
CA GLU A 85 11.11 7.30 -6.83
C GLU A 85 12.42 6.80 -7.43
N ILE A 86 13.53 7.22 -6.80
CA ILE A 86 14.87 6.67 -6.99
C ILE A 86 15.30 6.14 -5.63
N GLU A 87 15.46 4.83 -5.49
CA GLU A 87 16.02 4.20 -4.30
C GLU A 87 17.53 4.02 -4.42
N HIS A 88 18.22 4.08 -3.27
CA HIS A 88 19.68 3.86 -3.11
C HIS A 88 20.57 4.69 -4.02
N ALA A 89 20.10 5.85 -4.47
CA ALA A 89 20.81 6.89 -5.21
C ALA A 89 21.45 6.50 -6.56
N VAL A 90 21.79 5.25 -6.80
CA VAL A 90 22.47 4.79 -8.02
C VAL A 90 21.69 3.67 -8.70
N VAL A 91 21.24 3.92 -9.93
CA VAL A 91 20.52 2.97 -10.78
C VAL A 91 21.36 2.74 -12.02
N GLU A 92 22.43 1.94 -11.93
CA GLU A 92 23.32 1.66 -13.06
C GLU A 92 23.86 0.22 -13.03
N GLY A 93 23.55 -0.55 -14.08
CA GLY A 93 24.08 -1.91 -14.27
C GLY A 93 23.31 -3.00 -13.50
N LEU A 94 23.85 -4.23 -13.54
CA LEU A 94 23.24 -5.41 -12.93
C LEU A 94 23.73 -5.67 -11.48
N GLU A 95 24.68 -4.90 -11.00
CA GLU A 95 25.32 -5.08 -9.70
C GLU A 95 24.98 -3.96 -8.71
N GLU A 96 24.19 -2.94 -9.13
CA GLU A 96 23.77 -1.83 -8.28
C GLU A 96 22.41 -2.13 -7.65
N GLU A 97 22.24 -1.76 -6.39
CA GLU A 97 21.03 -2.05 -5.60
C GLU A 97 19.92 -0.99 -5.79
N GLY A 98 20.19 0.08 -6.55
CA GLY A 98 19.25 1.18 -6.75
C GLY A 98 18.14 0.83 -7.74
N GLU A 99 16.93 1.33 -7.46
CA GLU A 99 15.75 1.16 -8.29
C GLU A 99 15.18 2.50 -8.73
N LEU A 100 14.56 2.52 -9.91
CA LEU A 100 13.79 3.64 -10.44
C LEU A 100 12.36 3.17 -10.67
N GLU A 101 11.44 3.71 -9.91
CA GLU A 101 10.05 3.29 -9.93
C GLU A 101 9.08 4.44 -10.22
N ILE A 102 7.93 4.11 -10.78
CA ILE A 102 6.77 5.00 -10.87
C ILE A 102 5.71 4.42 -9.94
N GLU A 103 5.70 4.88 -8.70
CA GLU A 103 4.75 4.40 -7.70
C GLU A 103 3.32 4.87 -7.97
N GLN A 104 3.17 6.06 -8.54
CA GLN A 104 1.89 6.61 -8.93
C GLN A 104 1.98 7.32 -10.29
N ALA A 105 0.99 7.08 -11.15
CA ALA A 105 0.77 7.84 -12.38
C ALA A 105 -0.69 7.65 -12.81
N TYR A 106 -1.57 8.56 -12.42
CA TYR A 106 -3.01 8.40 -12.66
C TYR A 106 -3.72 9.69 -13.03
N LEU A 107 -4.88 9.52 -13.66
CA LEU A 107 -5.87 10.56 -13.87
C LEU A 107 -6.97 10.44 -12.81
N ASP A 108 -7.32 11.56 -12.21
CA ASP A 108 -8.38 11.71 -11.20
C ASP A 108 -9.51 12.58 -11.77
N PHE A 109 -10.67 11.97 -11.97
CA PHE A 109 -11.88 12.62 -12.49
C PHE A 109 -12.76 13.04 -11.31
N LEU A 110 -12.72 14.31 -10.96
CA LEU A 110 -13.41 14.93 -9.84
C LEU A 110 -14.85 15.29 -10.25
N ILE A 111 -15.81 14.44 -9.90
CA ILE A 111 -17.21 14.58 -10.30
C ILE A 111 -18.03 15.25 -9.22
N THR A 112 -17.97 14.71 -7.99
CA THR A 112 -18.61 15.29 -6.79
C THR A 112 -17.74 15.01 -5.57
N ARG A 113 -18.04 15.64 -4.43
CA ARG A 113 -17.39 15.29 -3.17
C ARG A 113 -17.57 13.80 -2.81
N ALA A 114 -18.73 13.24 -3.12
CA ALA A 114 -19.08 11.87 -2.74
C ALA A 114 -18.69 10.82 -3.76
N PHE A 115 -18.36 11.20 -4.99
CA PHE A 115 -18.08 10.25 -6.06
C PHE A 115 -17.10 10.83 -7.06
N ASN A 116 -15.95 10.19 -7.19
CA ASN A 116 -14.90 10.49 -8.14
C ASN A 116 -14.37 9.19 -8.74
N VAL A 117 -13.71 9.27 -9.87
CA VAL A 117 -13.15 8.12 -10.59
C VAL A 117 -11.66 8.35 -10.78
N ARG A 118 -10.87 7.32 -10.57
CA ARG A 118 -9.40 7.35 -10.73
C ARG A 118 -8.96 6.15 -11.54
N ALA A 119 -7.96 6.34 -12.41
CA ALA A 119 -7.39 5.26 -13.22
C ALA A 119 -5.93 5.53 -13.55
N GLY A 120 -5.11 4.50 -13.53
CA GLY A 120 -3.66 4.53 -13.81
C GLY A 120 -2.89 3.64 -12.85
N MET A 121 -1.65 4.03 -12.53
CA MET A 121 -0.82 3.45 -11.49
C MET A 121 -1.26 4.01 -10.13
N LEU A 122 -1.71 3.16 -9.22
CA LEU A 122 -2.37 3.55 -7.98
C LEU A 122 -1.74 2.84 -6.78
N LEU A 123 -1.58 3.55 -5.68
CA LEU A 123 -1.31 2.91 -4.39
C LEU A 123 -2.53 2.08 -3.94
N VAL A 124 -2.28 0.90 -3.44
CA VAL A 124 -3.32 0.07 -2.81
C VAL A 124 -3.77 0.76 -1.52
N PRO A 125 -5.06 1.03 -1.32
CA PRO A 125 -5.54 1.79 -0.18
C PRO A 125 -5.60 0.91 1.08
N MET A 126 -4.44 0.60 1.65
CA MET A 126 -4.32 -0.31 2.77
C MET A 126 -3.32 0.18 3.82
N GLY A 127 -3.66 0.01 5.10
CA GLY A 127 -2.81 0.39 6.22
C GLY A 127 -2.67 1.89 6.46
N ILE A 128 -1.85 2.24 7.43
CA ILE A 128 -1.57 3.63 7.81
C ILE A 128 -0.53 4.25 6.89
N ILE A 129 0.46 3.45 6.48
CA ILE A 129 1.68 3.93 5.82
C ILE A 129 1.53 3.93 4.30
N ASN A 130 0.92 2.91 3.69
CA ASN A 130 0.99 2.73 2.22
C ASN A 130 0.61 3.96 1.38
N GLU A 131 -0.43 4.70 1.76
CA GLU A 131 -0.85 5.91 1.05
C GLU A 131 -0.19 7.20 1.59
N ARG A 132 0.63 7.12 2.65
CA ARG A 132 1.28 8.25 3.34
C ARG A 132 2.59 7.78 3.94
N HIS A 133 3.54 7.51 3.09
CA HIS A 133 4.82 6.90 3.48
C HIS A 133 5.99 7.89 3.52
N GLU A 134 5.69 9.17 3.41
CA GLU A 134 6.70 10.24 3.47
C GLU A 134 7.36 10.32 4.85
N PRO A 135 8.66 10.54 4.94
CA PRO A 135 9.41 10.45 6.20
C PRO A 135 8.91 11.33 7.35
N PRO A 136 8.45 12.58 7.15
CA PRO A 136 8.01 13.42 8.25
C PRO A 136 6.70 12.98 8.94
N VAL A 137 5.91 12.05 8.35
CA VAL A 137 4.56 11.71 8.84
C VAL A 137 4.50 10.51 9.79
N PHE A 138 5.61 9.82 10.01
CA PHE A 138 5.68 8.68 10.94
C PHE A 138 6.92 8.75 11.83
N HIS A 139 6.84 8.10 13.00
CA HIS A 139 7.97 7.95 13.92
C HIS A 139 8.80 6.73 13.54
N GLY A 140 10.07 6.76 13.96
CA GLY A 140 11.05 5.74 13.61
C GLY A 140 11.74 6.03 12.28
N VAL A 141 12.94 5.54 12.12
CA VAL A 141 13.68 5.61 10.87
C VAL A 141 13.04 4.65 9.88
N GLU A 142 12.87 3.41 10.32
CA GLU A 142 12.27 2.36 9.49
C GLU A 142 10.74 2.31 9.67
N ARG A 143 10.06 1.90 8.59
CA ARG A 143 8.62 1.61 8.59
C ARG A 143 8.30 0.46 9.54
N PRO A 144 7.07 0.37 10.11
CA PRO A 144 6.67 -0.79 10.91
C PRO A 144 6.76 -2.10 10.12
N LEU A 145 7.17 -3.20 10.76
CA LEU A 145 7.25 -4.53 10.12
C LEU A 145 5.91 -4.99 9.52
N VAL A 146 4.79 -4.58 10.12
CA VAL A 146 3.45 -4.88 9.56
C VAL A 146 3.30 -4.26 8.17
N ASP A 147 3.84 -3.04 7.99
CA ASP A 147 3.78 -2.28 6.74
C ASP A 147 4.94 -2.62 5.78
N THR A 148 5.73 -3.64 6.06
CA THR A 148 6.78 -4.13 5.15
C THR A 148 6.54 -5.57 4.71
N VAL A 149 6.22 -6.46 5.65
CA VAL A 149 6.15 -7.92 5.37
C VAL A 149 4.73 -8.50 5.43
N ILE A 150 3.74 -7.79 5.95
CA ILE A 150 2.33 -8.22 5.92
C ILE A 150 1.55 -7.41 4.90
N ILE A 151 1.69 -6.07 4.95
CA ILE A 151 1.24 -5.15 3.91
C ILE A 151 2.51 -4.72 3.18
N PRO A 152 2.73 -5.15 1.93
CA PRO A 152 4.01 -4.95 1.24
C PRO A 152 4.18 -3.50 0.75
N THR A 153 4.35 -2.56 1.66
CA THR A 153 4.52 -1.13 1.35
C THR A 153 5.95 -0.86 0.78
N THR A 154 6.14 -0.13 -0.34
CA THR A 154 5.08 0.59 -1.03
C THR A 154 4.34 -0.38 -1.96
N TRP A 155 3.04 -0.53 -1.78
CA TRP A 155 2.23 -1.42 -2.60
C TRP A 155 1.44 -0.62 -3.61
N PHE A 156 1.76 -0.75 -4.87
CA PHE A 156 1.11 -0.09 -5.99
C PHE A 156 0.95 -1.03 -7.19
N ASP A 157 -0.02 -0.77 -8.04
CA ASP A 157 -0.19 -1.46 -9.32
C ASP A 157 -1.16 -0.69 -10.23
N VAL A 158 -1.29 -1.13 -11.48
CA VAL A 158 -2.25 -0.56 -12.43
C VAL A 158 -3.68 -0.93 -12.04
N GLY A 159 -4.57 0.05 -12.14
CA GLY A 159 -5.97 -0.16 -11.78
C GLY A 159 -6.86 1.03 -12.07
N ALA A 160 -8.12 0.88 -11.70
CA ALA A 160 -9.12 1.93 -11.77
C ALA A 160 -10.17 1.73 -10.67
N GLY A 161 -10.84 2.79 -10.28
CA GLY A 161 -11.93 2.69 -9.33
C GLY A 161 -12.51 4.01 -8.91
N ILE A 162 -13.18 3.99 -7.78
CA ILE A 162 -13.94 5.12 -7.26
C ILE A 162 -13.45 5.50 -5.86
N HIS A 163 -13.60 6.78 -5.55
CA HIS A 163 -13.33 7.30 -4.21
C HIS A 163 -14.24 8.49 -3.90
N GLY A 164 -14.35 8.81 -2.62
CA GLY A 164 -15.12 9.98 -2.22
C GLY A 164 -15.29 10.13 -0.72
N GLU A 165 -16.00 11.18 -0.34
CA GLU A 165 -16.38 11.47 1.04
C GLU A 165 -17.89 11.47 1.18
N VAL A 166 -18.43 10.72 2.14
CA VAL A 166 -19.87 10.59 2.39
C VAL A 166 -20.21 10.91 3.84
N GLY A 167 -21.39 11.50 4.04
CA GLY A 167 -21.85 11.85 5.36
C GLY A 167 -20.91 12.80 6.12
N ARG A 168 -20.75 12.56 7.44
CA ARG A 168 -19.92 13.38 8.31
C ARG A 168 -18.61 12.65 8.63
N GLY A 169 -17.61 12.77 7.72
CA GLY A 169 -16.26 12.29 7.95
C GLY A 169 -15.98 10.85 7.55
N TRP A 170 -16.77 10.25 6.71
CA TRP A 170 -16.48 8.97 6.08
C TRP A 170 -15.81 9.18 4.72
N ARG A 171 -14.69 8.52 4.49
CA ARG A 171 -13.96 8.46 3.22
C ARG A 171 -13.92 7.02 2.75
N TYR A 172 -14.07 6.81 1.45
CA TYR A 172 -13.95 5.47 0.88
C TYR A 172 -13.10 5.49 -0.38
N ARG A 173 -12.46 4.36 -0.65
CA ARG A 173 -11.76 4.02 -1.89
C ARG A 173 -12.12 2.59 -2.24
N ALA A 174 -12.37 2.30 -3.52
CA ALA A 174 -12.65 0.96 -4.00
C ALA A 174 -12.09 0.82 -5.42
N TYR A 175 -11.12 -0.08 -5.61
CA TYR A 175 -10.40 -0.23 -6.87
C TYR A 175 -10.44 -1.67 -7.36
N VAL A 176 -10.38 -1.79 -8.69
CA VAL A 176 -10.06 -3.02 -9.42
C VAL A 176 -8.63 -2.84 -9.92
N MET A 177 -7.74 -3.78 -9.59
CA MET A 177 -6.30 -3.67 -9.85
C MET A 177 -5.74 -4.98 -10.41
N ALA A 178 -4.51 -4.95 -10.91
CA ALA A 178 -3.77 -6.17 -11.22
C ALA A 178 -3.61 -7.03 -9.96
N PRO A 179 -3.64 -8.37 -10.08
CA PRO A 179 -3.39 -9.27 -8.95
C PRO A 179 -1.89 -9.38 -8.66
N LEU A 180 -1.53 -9.94 -7.51
CA LEU A 180 -0.16 -10.33 -7.23
C LEU A 180 0.26 -11.59 -8.04
N ASN A 181 1.55 -11.85 -8.14
CA ASN A 181 2.14 -13.08 -8.68
C ASN A 181 2.55 -14.02 -7.54
N ALA A 182 1.80 -15.09 -7.30
CA ALA A 182 2.11 -16.00 -6.21
C ALA A 182 3.35 -16.90 -6.46
N ALA A 183 3.92 -16.88 -7.67
CA ALA A 183 5.17 -17.57 -7.95
C ALA A 183 6.39 -16.90 -7.29
N GLU A 184 6.28 -15.61 -6.99
CA GLU A 184 7.33 -14.81 -6.35
C GLU A 184 7.18 -14.70 -4.82
N PHE A 185 6.11 -15.23 -4.23
CA PHE A 185 5.95 -15.22 -2.77
C PHE A 185 7.03 -16.04 -2.08
N ASN A 186 7.44 -15.59 -0.90
CA ASN A 186 8.44 -16.29 -0.10
C ASN A 186 8.13 -16.24 1.41
N ALA A 187 8.87 -17.02 2.19
CA ALA A 187 8.66 -17.15 3.64
C ALA A 187 9.00 -15.88 4.44
N GLU A 188 9.98 -15.11 4.01
CA GLU A 188 10.54 -13.95 4.70
C GLU A 188 9.74 -12.69 4.42
N GLU A 189 9.55 -12.37 3.13
CA GLU A 189 8.91 -11.15 2.62
C GLU A 189 7.39 -11.31 2.41
N GLY A 190 6.89 -12.54 2.54
CA GLY A 190 5.46 -12.82 2.37
C GLY A 190 4.98 -12.58 0.95
N LEU A 191 4.17 -11.52 0.75
CA LEU A 191 3.57 -11.17 -0.55
C LEU A 191 4.42 -10.20 -1.37
N ARG A 192 5.44 -9.57 -0.79
CA ARG A 192 6.12 -8.37 -1.31
C ARG A 192 6.64 -8.58 -2.73
N GLU A 193 7.42 -9.61 -2.95
CA GLU A 193 8.01 -9.92 -4.26
C GLU A 193 6.97 -10.26 -5.34
N GLY A 194 5.74 -10.53 -4.94
CA GLY A 194 4.65 -10.82 -5.86
C GLY A 194 4.00 -9.59 -6.49
N GLN A 195 4.42 -8.38 -6.19
CA GLN A 195 3.94 -7.17 -6.85
C GLN A 195 4.33 -7.18 -8.32
N GLN A 196 3.43 -6.72 -9.20
CA GLN A 196 3.72 -6.66 -10.64
C GLN A 196 4.19 -5.27 -11.08
N HIS A 197 4.04 -4.25 -10.21
CA HIS A 197 4.46 -2.86 -10.42
C HIS A 197 3.99 -2.24 -11.75
N GLY A 198 2.86 -2.74 -12.30
CA GLY A 198 2.34 -2.31 -13.59
C GLY A 198 3.23 -2.63 -14.80
N SER A 199 4.32 -3.39 -14.60
CA SER A 199 5.24 -3.78 -15.66
C SER A 199 4.69 -4.95 -16.45
N GLU A 200 3.96 -4.67 -17.55
CA GLU A 200 3.24 -5.68 -18.34
C GLU A 200 2.35 -6.60 -17.48
N ALA A 201 1.74 -6.01 -16.42
CA ALA A 201 1.01 -6.74 -15.40
C ALA A 201 -0.06 -7.68 -15.98
N ASN A 202 -0.06 -8.94 -15.56
CA ASN A 202 -1.04 -9.92 -15.99
C ASN A 202 -2.41 -9.64 -15.34
N VAL A 203 -3.37 -9.20 -16.15
CA VAL A 203 -4.75 -8.91 -15.73
C VAL A 203 -5.76 -9.96 -16.21
N GLY A 204 -5.31 -11.16 -16.56
CA GLY A 204 -6.21 -12.28 -16.90
C GLY A 204 -7.21 -12.64 -15.79
N ARG A 205 -6.93 -12.19 -14.57
CA ARG A 205 -7.83 -11.99 -13.43
C ARG A 205 -7.54 -10.63 -12.83
N VAL A 206 -8.47 -10.10 -12.04
CA VAL A 206 -8.30 -8.84 -11.34
C VAL A 206 -8.39 -9.04 -9.84
N ALA A 207 -7.78 -8.15 -9.09
CA ALA A 207 -7.96 -8.02 -7.67
C ALA A 207 -8.96 -6.89 -7.37
N LEU A 208 -9.68 -7.05 -6.28
CA LEU A 208 -10.53 -6.02 -5.70
C LEU A 208 -9.89 -5.54 -4.41
N THR A 209 -9.80 -4.23 -4.23
CA THR A 209 -9.34 -3.64 -2.98
C THR A 209 -10.22 -2.48 -2.58
N GLY A 210 -10.28 -2.21 -1.29
CA GLY A 210 -11.03 -1.07 -0.80
C GLY A 210 -10.68 -0.74 0.64
N ARG A 211 -10.90 0.54 0.98
CA ARG A 211 -10.70 1.08 2.33
C ARG A 211 -11.85 1.99 2.71
N LEU A 212 -12.33 1.85 3.92
CA LEU A 212 -13.24 2.77 4.58
C LEU A 212 -12.51 3.45 5.73
N GLU A 213 -12.55 4.78 5.79
CA GLU A 213 -11.87 5.59 6.79
C GLU A 213 -12.86 6.56 7.44
N TYR A 214 -12.85 6.64 8.76
CA TYR A 214 -13.61 7.61 9.53
C TYR A 214 -12.69 8.70 10.10
N VAL A 215 -12.96 9.96 9.74
CA VAL A 215 -12.23 11.16 10.19
C VAL A 215 -13.17 12.21 10.80
N GLY A 216 -14.39 11.82 11.16
CA GLY A 216 -15.42 12.74 11.63
C GLY A 216 -15.23 13.27 13.06
N HIS A 217 -14.26 12.76 13.81
CA HIS A 217 -13.91 13.24 15.13
C HIS A 217 -12.50 13.85 15.14
N ARG A 218 -12.37 15.04 15.73
CA ARG A 218 -11.10 15.76 15.74
C ARG A 218 -9.98 14.93 16.40
N GLY A 219 -8.90 14.73 15.66
CA GLY A 219 -7.73 13.98 16.09
C GLY A 219 -7.87 12.46 16.03
N LEU A 220 -9.03 11.93 15.64
CA LEU A 220 -9.26 10.49 15.50
C LEU A 220 -9.41 10.12 14.02
N THR A 221 -8.65 9.15 13.59
CA THR A 221 -8.82 8.45 12.32
C THR A 221 -8.94 6.96 12.62
N LEU A 222 -9.98 6.32 12.10
CA LEU A 222 -10.13 4.86 12.12
C LEU A 222 -10.22 4.36 10.69
N GLY A 223 -9.51 3.31 10.36
CA GLY A 223 -9.46 2.72 9.03
C GLY A 223 -9.71 1.22 9.07
N ALA A 224 -10.28 0.72 7.98
CA ALA A 224 -10.33 -0.71 7.69
C ALA A 224 -10.24 -0.90 6.18
N GLY A 225 -9.46 -1.87 5.76
CA GLY A 225 -9.21 -2.16 4.37
C GLY A 225 -9.22 -3.65 4.06
N PHE A 226 -9.40 -3.95 2.79
CA PHE A 226 -9.26 -5.30 2.27
C PHE A 226 -8.64 -5.29 0.88
N TRP A 227 -7.99 -6.39 0.55
CA TRP A 227 -7.58 -6.72 -0.81
C TRP A 227 -7.89 -8.20 -1.06
N SER A 228 -8.41 -8.54 -2.25
CA SER A 228 -8.68 -9.93 -2.62
C SER A 228 -8.46 -10.13 -4.11
N GLY A 229 -7.62 -11.10 -4.46
CA GLY A 229 -7.27 -11.41 -5.84
C GLY A 229 -6.89 -12.86 -6.05
N LYS A 230 -6.85 -13.26 -7.31
CA LYS A 230 -6.38 -14.57 -7.76
C LYS A 230 -4.98 -14.45 -8.35
N SER A 231 -3.98 -14.79 -7.56
CA SER A 231 -2.55 -14.56 -7.81
C SER A 231 -1.83 -15.72 -8.48
N GLY A 232 -2.56 -16.75 -8.92
CA GLY A 232 -2.00 -18.01 -9.43
C GLY A 232 -1.94 -18.11 -10.97
N PHE A 233 -1.81 -17.00 -11.71
CA PHE A 233 -1.83 -17.06 -13.18
C PHE A 233 -0.68 -17.90 -13.76
N GLU A 234 0.49 -17.96 -13.11
CA GLU A 234 1.62 -18.83 -13.47
C GLU A 234 1.35 -20.34 -13.32
N PHE A 235 0.36 -20.70 -12.53
CA PHE A 235 0.04 -22.11 -12.22
C PHE A 235 -1.11 -22.67 -13.05
N ARG A 236 -1.77 -21.84 -13.85
CA ARG A 236 -2.90 -22.28 -14.68
C ARG A 236 -2.48 -23.19 -15.83
N PRO A 237 -3.36 -24.06 -16.28
CA PRO A 237 -4.76 -24.29 -15.81
C PRO A 237 -4.86 -25.24 -14.61
N ARG A 238 -3.76 -25.65 -13.97
CA ARG A 238 -3.75 -26.67 -12.92
C ARG A 238 -4.49 -26.23 -11.66
N PHE A 239 -4.17 -25.03 -11.15
CA PHE A 239 -4.81 -24.44 -9.99
C PHE A 239 -4.67 -22.91 -10.02
N ASP A 240 -5.38 -22.25 -9.11
CA ASP A 240 -5.28 -20.81 -8.85
C ASP A 240 -4.83 -20.59 -7.40
N VAL A 241 -4.41 -19.36 -7.05
CA VAL A 241 -3.96 -18.98 -5.70
C VAL A 241 -4.78 -17.77 -5.24
N PRO A 242 -5.98 -17.99 -4.66
CA PRO A 242 -6.72 -16.92 -4.01
C PRO A 242 -5.93 -16.36 -2.84
N VAL A 243 -5.80 -15.04 -2.79
CA VAL A 243 -5.16 -14.30 -1.71
C VAL A 243 -6.16 -13.28 -1.19
N THR A 244 -6.26 -13.16 0.13
CA THR A 244 -7.07 -12.14 0.79
C THR A 244 -6.25 -11.49 1.90
N VAL A 245 -6.23 -10.16 1.91
CA VAL A 245 -5.63 -9.35 2.96
C VAL A 245 -6.73 -8.52 3.59
N VAL A 246 -6.77 -8.50 4.92
CA VAL A 246 -7.66 -7.65 5.71
C VAL A 246 -6.83 -6.88 6.73
N GLU A 247 -7.18 -5.63 6.93
CA GLU A 247 -6.51 -4.80 7.93
C GLU A 247 -7.51 -3.90 8.66
N ALA A 248 -7.11 -3.46 9.86
CA ALA A 248 -7.79 -2.42 10.62
C ALA A 248 -6.75 -1.57 11.35
N ASP A 249 -6.96 -0.26 11.35
CA ASP A 249 -6.05 0.68 11.96
C ASP A 249 -6.76 1.82 12.70
N GLY A 250 -6.00 2.48 13.57
CA GLY A 250 -6.45 3.68 14.25
C GLY A 250 -5.31 4.63 14.56
N ARG A 251 -5.60 5.93 14.45
CA ARG A 251 -4.69 7.02 14.85
C ARG A 251 -5.47 8.00 15.72
N TYR A 252 -4.86 8.42 16.80
CA TYR A 252 -5.44 9.41 17.69
C TYR A 252 -4.40 10.41 18.15
N THR A 253 -4.68 11.70 17.93
CA THR A 253 -3.81 12.81 18.33
C THR A 253 -4.62 13.78 19.19
N ARG A 254 -4.19 14.01 20.42
CA ARG A 254 -4.79 14.99 21.34
C ARG A 254 -3.73 15.74 22.12
N GLY A 255 -3.60 17.03 21.85
CA GLY A 255 -2.58 17.85 22.47
C GLY A 255 -1.19 17.35 22.11
N ARG A 256 -0.44 16.85 23.09
CA ARG A 256 0.93 16.34 22.92
C ARG A 256 1.00 14.82 22.76
N VAL A 257 -0.12 14.12 22.89
CA VAL A 257 -0.18 12.66 22.82
C VAL A 257 -0.58 12.23 21.42
N GLU A 258 0.16 11.29 20.87
CA GLU A 258 -0.14 10.61 19.60
C GLU A 258 -0.16 9.11 19.85
N LEU A 259 -1.22 8.44 19.40
CA LEU A 259 -1.37 6.99 19.46
C LEU A 259 -1.69 6.48 18.08
N ARG A 260 -1.09 5.37 17.69
CA ARG A 260 -1.48 4.64 16.48
C ARG A 260 -1.34 3.14 16.68
N GLY A 261 -2.11 2.40 15.93
CA GLY A 261 -2.05 0.95 15.94
C GLY A 261 -2.67 0.38 14.68
N GLN A 262 -2.18 -0.79 14.29
CA GLN A 262 -2.61 -1.48 13.08
C GLN A 262 -2.56 -2.99 13.29
N PHE A 263 -3.50 -3.67 12.69
CA PHE A 263 -3.55 -5.12 12.59
C PHE A 263 -3.77 -5.49 11.13
N ALA A 264 -3.02 -6.47 10.64
CA ALA A 264 -3.22 -7.03 9.31
C ALA A 264 -3.11 -8.56 9.32
N GLN A 265 -3.89 -9.20 8.46
CA GLN A 265 -3.87 -10.64 8.24
C GLN A 265 -3.98 -10.96 6.77
N VAL A 266 -3.14 -11.90 6.33
CA VAL A 266 -3.16 -12.48 4.98
C VAL A 266 -3.65 -13.92 5.07
N SER A 267 -4.43 -14.32 4.06
CA SER A 267 -4.81 -15.72 3.80
C SER A 267 -4.44 -16.06 2.35
N ILE A 268 -3.74 -17.16 2.16
CA ILE A 268 -3.26 -17.67 0.87
C ILE A 268 -3.80 -19.09 0.70
N ASP A 269 -4.75 -19.26 -0.21
CA ASP A 269 -5.26 -20.58 -0.55
C ASP A 269 -4.27 -21.30 -1.48
N ASN A 270 -4.23 -22.63 -1.39
CA ASN A 270 -3.33 -23.47 -2.20
C ASN A 270 -1.83 -23.21 -2.00
N ALA A 271 -1.41 -22.60 -0.89
CA ALA A 271 0.00 -22.33 -0.58
C ALA A 271 0.88 -23.60 -0.66
N GLY A 272 0.39 -24.76 -0.21
CA GLY A 272 1.11 -26.03 -0.34
C GLY A 272 1.36 -26.43 -1.79
N LEU A 273 0.38 -26.24 -2.69
CA LEU A 273 0.55 -26.50 -4.12
C LEU A 273 1.58 -25.55 -4.77
N VAL A 274 1.64 -24.31 -4.31
CA VAL A 274 2.69 -23.36 -4.74
C VAL A 274 4.05 -23.87 -4.28
N ASN A 275 4.21 -24.20 -2.99
CA ASN A 275 5.46 -24.72 -2.43
C ASN A 275 5.97 -25.95 -3.20
N ASP A 276 5.10 -26.94 -3.43
CA ASP A 276 5.44 -28.16 -4.18
C ASP A 276 5.83 -27.82 -5.63
N THR A 277 5.03 -26.98 -6.30
CA THR A 277 5.26 -26.65 -7.72
C THR A 277 6.54 -25.85 -7.91
N MET A 278 6.82 -24.87 -7.05
CA MET A 278 8.03 -24.07 -7.13
C MET A 278 9.27 -24.89 -6.79
N THR A 279 9.19 -25.79 -5.79
CA THR A 279 10.27 -26.75 -5.48
C THR A 279 10.60 -27.62 -6.69
N LEU A 280 9.58 -28.10 -7.41
CA LEU A 280 9.78 -28.91 -8.63
C LEU A 280 10.34 -28.10 -9.81
N ARG A 281 9.98 -26.82 -9.93
CA ARG A 281 10.42 -25.94 -11.03
C ARG A 281 11.83 -25.40 -10.83
N THR A 282 12.15 -24.95 -9.62
CA THR A 282 13.36 -24.18 -9.32
C THR A 282 14.38 -24.93 -8.46
N GLY A 283 13.98 -26.05 -7.85
CA GLY A 283 14.79 -26.72 -6.83
C GLY A 283 14.78 -26.05 -5.45
N VAL A 284 14.09 -24.92 -5.28
CA VAL A 284 14.00 -24.16 -4.03
C VAL A 284 12.56 -24.17 -3.52
N ASN A 285 12.39 -24.51 -2.25
CA ASN A 285 11.09 -24.42 -1.60
C ASN A 285 10.88 -23.00 -1.04
N PRO A 286 9.91 -22.21 -1.56
CA PRO A 286 9.63 -20.88 -1.05
C PRO A 286 9.03 -20.88 0.35
N ASN A 287 8.53 -22.04 0.82
CA ASN A 287 7.96 -22.31 2.14
C ASN A 287 6.92 -21.25 2.58
N ILE A 288 6.06 -20.83 1.65
CA ILE A 288 5.00 -19.86 1.94
C ILE A 288 3.91 -20.46 2.82
N ALA A 289 3.37 -19.64 3.70
CA ALA A 289 2.31 -20.04 4.63
C ALA A 289 0.91 -19.88 4.02
N GLN A 290 -0.08 -20.54 4.63
CA GLN A 290 -1.50 -20.30 4.37
C GLN A 290 -2.02 -19.02 5.05
N SER A 291 -1.34 -18.54 6.09
CA SER A 291 -1.73 -17.31 6.77
C SER A 291 -0.53 -16.61 7.38
N LEU A 292 -0.46 -15.29 7.14
CA LEU A 292 0.47 -14.36 7.74
C LEU A 292 -0.34 -13.41 8.65
N ARG A 293 0.29 -12.86 9.68
CA ARG A 293 -0.37 -11.90 10.57
C ARG A 293 0.63 -10.98 11.22
N GLY A 294 0.24 -9.71 11.37
CA GLY A 294 1.01 -8.73 12.12
C GLY A 294 0.14 -7.72 12.83
N ALA A 295 0.68 -7.14 13.87
CA ALA A 295 0.07 -6.02 14.57
C ALA A 295 1.15 -5.14 15.20
N TYR A 296 0.88 -3.85 15.33
CA TYR A 296 1.67 -2.95 16.16
C TYR A 296 0.82 -1.96 16.93
N GLY A 297 1.40 -1.43 18.02
CA GLY A 297 0.90 -0.29 18.74
C GLY A 297 2.04 0.69 19.03
N GLU A 298 1.80 1.97 18.77
CA GLU A 298 2.75 3.05 18.95
C GLU A 298 2.15 4.16 19.82
N ALA A 299 2.96 4.69 20.72
CA ALA A 299 2.63 5.86 21.52
C ALA A 299 3.77 6.87 21.42
N ALA A 300 3.43 8.14 21.16
CA ALA A 300 4.38 9.24 21.14
C ALA A 300 3.89 10.40 22.01
N TYR A 301 4.85 11.15 22.56
CA TYR A 301 4.59 12.34 23.35
C TYR A 301 5.50 13.48 22.92
N ARG A 302 4.92 14.61 22.49
CA ARG A 302 5.64 15.83 22.15
C ARG A 302 6.16 16.52 23.38
N VAL A 303 7.42 16.29 23.73
CA VAL A 303 8.09 16.89 24.90
C VAL A 303 8.36 18.38 24.69
N ILE A 304 8.67 18.79 23.47
CA ILE A 304 8.79 20.17 23.02
C ILE A 304 7.79 20.40 21.90
N SER A 305 7.01 21.48 21.99
CA SER A 305 6.03 21.84 20.96
C SER A 305 5.86 23.34 20.87
N GLY A 306 5.88 23.86 19.63
CA GLY A 306 5.71 25.28 19.32
C GLY A 306 6.92 26.15 19.72
N ALA A 307 8.07 25.56 19.97
CA ALA A 307 9.29 26.30 20.26
C ALA A 307 9.94 26.83 18.95
N ARG A 308 10.73 27.90 19.09
CA ARG A 308 11.49 28.45 17.95
C ARG A 308 12.51 27.47 17.36
N ILE A 309 12.92 26.49 18.17
CA ILE A 309 13.85 25.43 17.75
C ILE A 309 13.15 24.25 17.07
N GLY A 310 11.82 24.28 16.91
CA GLY A 310 11.03 23.17 16.38
C GLY A 310 10.37 22.30 17.45
N ASP A 311 9.78 21.19 17.02
CA ASP A 311 9.07 20.23 17.86
C ASP A 311 9.92 18.99 18.10
N VAL A 312 9.80 18.38 19.30
CA VAL A 312 10.46 17.10 19.63
C VAL A 312 9.44 16.14 20.22
N ALA A 313 9.36 14.93 19.72
CA ALA A 313 8.57 13.83 20.30
C ALA A 313 9.48 12.67 20.69
N LEU A 314 9.15 12.03 21.81
CA LEU A 314 9.65 10.71 22.17
C LEU A 314 8.55 9.69 21.85
N PHE A 315 8.94 8.51 21.35
CA PHE A 315 8.00 7.47 20.98
C PHE A 315 8.48 6.08 21.40
N THR A 316 7.53 5.18 21.48
CA THR A 316 7.79 3.75 21.60
C THR A 316 6.76 2.99 20.77
N ARG A 317 7.19 1.94 20.08
CA ARG A 317 6.36 1.05 19.28
C ARG A 317 6.68 -0.40 19.61
N TYR A 318 5.65 -1.19 19.84
CA TYR A 318 5.76 -2.65 19.94
C TYR A 318 5.11 -3.28 18.71
N GLU A 319 5.81 -4.21 18.10
CA GLU A 319 5.38 -4.92 16.91
C GLU A 319 5.49 -6.43 17.12
N ASN A 320 4.50 -7.17 16.61
CA ASN A 320 4.54 -8.62 16.48
C ASN A 320 4.11 -9.01 15.08
N VAL A 321 4.95 -9.76 14.39
CA VAL A 321 4.76 -10.17 13.00
C VAL A 321 5.15 -11.63 12.82
N ASN A 322 4.28 -12.40 12.17
CA ASN A 322 4.54 -13.79 11.84
C ASN A 322 4.11 -14.07 10.39
N THR A 323 5.08 -14.22 9.48
CA THR A 323 4.83 -14.53 8.07
C THR A 323 4.52 -16.00 7.84
N GLN A 324 4.64 -16.85 8.88
CA GLN A 324 4.33 -18.28 8.82
C GLN A 324 3.36 -18.70 9.94
N ARG A 325 2.33 -17.89 10.19
CA ARG A 325 1.35 -18.11 11.26
C ARG A 325 0.62 -19.46 11.18
N ARG A 326 0.31 -19.91 9.97
CA ARG A 326 -0.27 -21.22 9.69
C ARG A 326 0.32 -21.78 8.40
N MET A 327 0.96 -22.92 8.51
CA MET A 327 1.56 -23.61 7.37
C MET A 327 0.57 -24.57 6.69
N PRO A 328 0.75 -24.86 5.39
CA PRO A 328 0.07 -25.96 4.73
C PRO A 328 0.46 -27.30 5.36
N GLU A 329 -0.38 -28.33 5.16
CA GLU A 329 -0.05 -29.68 5.58
C GLU A 329 1.25 -30.17 4.92
N GLY A 330 2.13 -30.79 5.70
CA GLY A 330 3.44 -31.27 5.25
C GLY A 330 4.56 -30.25 5.29
N PHE A 331 4.29 -28.98 5.61
CA PHE A 331 5.28 -27.91 5.72
C PHE A 331 5.42 -27.43 7.16
N LEU A 332 6.66 -27.12 7.56
CA LEU A 332 6.94 -26.63 8.91
C LEU A 332 7.31 -25.14 8.88
N PRO A 333 6.88 -24.36 9.88
CA PRO A 333 7.28 -22.97 10.00
C PRO A 333 8.76 -22.86 10.40
N LEU A 334 9.42 -21.81 9.94
CA LEU A 334 10.72 -21.39 10.42
C LEU A 334 10.52 -20.37 11.56
N GLU A 335 10.98 -20.72 12.75
CA GLU A 335 10.78 -19.91 13.96
C GLU A 335 11.40 -18.51 13.87
N ALA A 336 12.35 -18.30 12.96
CA ALA A 336 12.95 -17.01 12.67
C ALA A 336 11.93 -15.98 12.13
N PHE A 337 10.83 -16.43 11.55
CA PHE A 337 9.78 -15.56 10.99
C PHE A 337 8.61 -15.28 11.95
N ASP A 338 8.66 -15.78 13.17
CA ASP A 338 7.83 -15.32 14.30
C ASP A 338 8.63 -14.28 15.08
N ARG A 339 8.39 -13.00 14.73
CA ARG A 339 9.20 -11.85 15.13
C ARG A 339 8.42 -10.93 16.06
N ASP A 340 9.09 -10.40 17.07
CA ASP A 340 8.61 -9.26 17.84
C ASP A 340 9.74 -8.25 18.08
N GLN A 341 9.37 -6.98 18.16
CA GLN A 341 10.34 -5.94 18.44
C GLN A 341 9.75 -4.76 19.22
N TRP A 342 10.63 -4.12 19.98
CA TRP A 342 10.40 -2.80 20.55
C TRP A 342 11.26 -1.79 19.79
N VAL A 343 10.62 -0.70 19.35
CA VAL A 343 11.31 0.47 18.81
C VAL A 343 11.13 1.61 19.78
N ILE A 344 12.21 2.22 20.21
CA ILE A 344 12.21 3.35 21.17
C ILE A 344 13.06 4.46 20.56
N GLY A 345 12.51 5.67 20.45
CA GLY A 345 13.23 6.72 19.78
C GLY A 345 12.68 8.13 20.00
N ALA A 346 13.25 9.03 19.22
CA ALA A 346 12.89 10.44 19.18
C ALA A 346 12.77 10.93 17.74
N THR A 347 11.84 11.84 17.51
CA THR A 347 11.72 12.58 16.26
C THR A 347 11.81 14.07 16.58
N TYR A 348 12.68 14.77 15.88
CA TYR A 348 12.85 16.22 15.94
C TYR A 348 12.45 16.85 14.63
N TRP A 349 11.53 17.78 14.65
CA TRP A 349 11.12 18.58 13.51
C TRP A 349 11.64 20.01 13.68
N PRO A 350 12.81 20.37 13.10
CA PRO A 350 13.28 21.77 13.05
C PRO A 350 12.32 22.65 12.22
N ASP A 351 11.70 22.06 11.23
CA ASP A 351 10.62 22.57 10.39
C ASP A 351 9.55 21.50 10.23
N PRO A 352 8.26 21.79 10.03
CA PRO A 352 7.23 20.80 9.82
C PRO A 352 7.53 19.80 8.66
N ASP A 353 8.29 20.27 7.67
CA ASP A 353 8.63 19.51 6.47
C ASP A 353 10.01 18.80 6.57
N VAL A 354 10.70 18.90 7.71
CA VAL A 354 12.00 18.26 7.95
C VAL A 354 11.96 17.48 9.25
N ALA A 355 12.33 16.21 9.21
CA ALA A 355 12.41 15.34 10.39
C ALA A 355 13.81 14.75 10.55
N VAL A 356 14.39 14.92 11.74
CA VAL A 356 15.57 14.18 12.21
C VAL A 356 15.08 13.11 13.18
N LYS A 357 15.38 11.86 12.90
CA LYS A 357 14.90 10.71 13.66
C LYS A 357 16.05 9.93 14.23
N MET A 358 15.84 9.36 15.39
CA MET A 358 16.79 8.45 16.03
C MET A 358 16.00 7.38 16.78
N ASP A 359 16.35 6.12 16.56
CA ASP A 359 15.74 5.03 17.30
C ASP A 359 16.71 3.89 17.60
N TYR A 360 16.28 3.06 18.54
CA TYR A 360 16.90 1.79 18.87
C TYR A 360 15.84 0.69 18.80
N ILE A 361 16.14 -0.34 18.03
CA ILE A 361 15.29 -1.52 17.85
C ILE A 361 15.83 -2.66 18.70
N VAL A 362 14.99 -3.18 19.61
CA VAL A 362 15.24 -4.42 20.33
C VAL A 362 14.44 -5.52 19.64
N ALA A 363 15.11 -6.26 18.79
CA ALA A 363 14.51 -7.30 17.97
C ALA A 363 14.56 -8.68 18.65
N ARG A 364 13.56 -9.50 18.42
CA ARG A 364 13.46 -10.90 18.84
C ARG A 364 12.77 -11.73 17.80
N ASN A 365 13.11 -13.01 17.75
CA ASN A 365 12.36 -14.05 17.05
C ASN A 365 12.25 -15.29 17.93
N LYS A 366 11.53 -16.31 17.48
CA LYS A 366 11.37 -17.57 18.23
C LYS A 366 12.50 -18.58 17.98
N SER A 367 13.37 -18.32 17.00
CA SER A 367 14.46 -19.22 16.66
C SER A 367 15.54 -19.21 17.76
N GLN A 368 16.09 -20.38 18.04
CA GLN A 368 17.24 -20.56 18.92
C GLN A 368 18.58 -20.52 18.16
N VAL A 369 18.54 -20.54 16.83
CA VAL A 369 19.73 -20.66 15.99
C VAL A 369 19.92 -19.44 15.06
N VAL A 370 18.85 -18.80 14.65
CA VAL A 370 18.89 -17.59 13.84
C VAL A 370 18.78 -16.37 14.77
N PRO A 371 19.81 -15.53 14.85
CA PRO A 371 19.75 -14.34 15.71
C PRO A 371 18.75 -13.32 15.17
N ALA A 372 18.19 -12.51 16.08
CA ALA A 372 17.46 -11.29 15.77
C ALA A 372 18.30 -10.11 16.29
N PRO A 373 19.17 -9.53 15.46
CA PRO A 373 20.10 -8.49 15.91
C PRO A 373 19.35 -7.20 16.22
N ASN A 374 19.78 -6.51 17.27
CA ASN A 374 19.32 -5.16 17.57
C ASN A 374 19.90 -4.17 16.56
N SER A 375 19.28 -3.00 16.42
CA SER A 375 19.83 -1.93 15.58
C SER A 375 19.70 -0.57 16.21
N PHE A 376 20.66 0.30 15.92
CA PHE A 376 20.62 1.73 16.20
C PHE A 376 20.54 2.48 14.87
N ASN A 377 19.55 3.38 14.74
CA ASN A 377 19.26 4.04 13.48
C ASN A 377 19.18 5.55 13.67
N ILE A 378 19.65 6.30 12.67
CA ILE A 378 19.45 7.74 12.52
C ILE A 378 18.90 8.01 11.13
N GLY A 379 17.86 8.84 11.02
CA GLY A 379 17.24 9.23 9.76
C GLY A 379 17.16 10.74 9.64
N LEU A 380 17.31 11.23 8.43
CA LEU A 380 17.00 12.59 8.02
C LEU A 380 16.00 12.51 6.87
N GLY A 381 14.80 12.98 7.08
CA GLY A 381 13.76 13.05 6.06
C GLY A 381 13.32 14.48 5.82
N TRP A 382 13.02 14.81 4.58
CA TRP A 382 12.54 16.14 4.21
C TRP A 382 11.48 16.04 3.11
N TRP A 383 10.67 17.07 3.05
CA TRP A 383 9.62 17.30 2.06
C TRP A 383 9.78 18.71 1.48
N PHE A 384 9.46 18.95 0.19
CA PHE A 384 9.53 20.25 -0.47
C PHE A 384 8.45 20.48 -1.53
#